data_abbb05266348218a85e160f82398a59e
#
_entry.id   abbb05266348218a85e160f82398a59e
#
_cell.length_a   1.000
_cell.length_b   1.000
_cell.length_c   1.000
_cell.angle_alpha   90.00
_cell.angle_beta   90.00
_cell.angle_gamma   90.00
#
_symmetry.space_group_name_H-M   'P 1'
#
loop_
_entity.id
_entity.type
_entity.pdbx_description
1 polymer ?
#
loop_
_entity_poly.entity_id
_entity_poly.type
_entity_poly.pdbx_seq_one_letter_code
_entity_poly.pdbx_strand_id
1 'polypeptide(L)'
;LKINKASDDASGLAIADKLRTQVTSINQGVSNGNSAIALLQIADKSMAEQSKILDTVKSKLIQANTDTTSQAGRTAIAKDVTKLLDQLNNIAKQTNYNGTTLLQATATNPAQKSALSFQVGESNLDLIKTKNIRANVNGYSLVSLKGHVSAGAALSAGAAPSATGAFTRSFASAGQKAVDRAITLLN
;
A
#
# COMPACT_ATOMS: atom_id res chain seq x y z
N LEU A 1 -8.40 2.30 54.73
CA LEU A 1 -7.44 1.39 54.13
C LEU A 1 -6.48 0.84 55.18
N LYS A 2 -6.31 -0.46 55.30
CA LYS A 2 -5.44 -1.07 56.33
C LYS A 2 -3.94 -0.97 56.01
N ILE A 3 -3.60 -0.72 54.76
CA ILE A 3 -2.22 -0.55 54.28
C ILE A 3 -2.17 0.75 53.46
N ASN A 4 -1.51 1.77 53.95
CA ASN A 4 -1.43 3.09 53.32
C ASN A 4 -0.02 3.68 53.27
N LYS A 5 0.92 3.11 54.01
CA LYS A 5 2.32 3.53 54.09
C LYS A 5 3.25 2.34 54.07
N ALA A 6 4.47 2.54 53.61
CA ALA A 6 5.53 1.51 53.62
C ALA A 6 5.84 0.97 55.03
N SER A 7 5.53 1.68 56.08
CA SER A 7 5.67 1.25 57.47
C SER A 7 4.62 0.22 57.91
N ASP A 8 3.50 0.11 57.20
CA ASP A 8 2.42 -0.81 57.56
C ASP A 8 2.69 -2.24 56.99
N ASP A 9 3.07 -2.33 55.72
CA ASP A 9 3.55 -3.55 55.05
C ASP A 9 4.33 -3.17 53.79
N ALA A 10 5.64 -3.14 53.90
CA ALA A 10 6.54 -2.81 52.78
C ALA A 10 6.46 -3.83 51.63
N SER A 11 6.25 -5.10 51.95
CA SER A 11 6.16 -6.17 50.98
C SER A 11 4.85 -6.10 50.18
N GLY A 12 3.73 -5.96 50.87
CA GLY A 12 2.42 -5.83 50.26
C GLY A 12 2.29 -4.57 49.40
N LEU A 13 2.86 -3.44 49.84
CA LEU A 13 2.85 -2.18 49.09
C LEU A 13 3.69 -2.31 47.80
N ALA A 14 4.87 -2.94 47.86
CA ALA A 14 5.71 -3.17 46.71
C ALA A 14 5.03 -4.07 45.65
N ILE A 15 4.33 -5.11 46.10
CA ILE A 15 3.55 -5.98 45.21
C ILE A 15 2.40 -5.20 44.58
N ALA A 16 1.65 -4.40 45.35
CA ALA A 16 0.55 -3.58 44.87
C ALA A 16 1.02 -2.56 43.81
N ASP A 17 2.15 -1.90 44.02
CA ASP A 17 2.74 -0.96 43.08
C ASP A 17 3.20 -1.65 41.79
N LYS A 18 3.80 -2.85 41.89
CA LYS A 18 4.17 -3.66 40.74
C LYS A 18 2.95 -4.06 39.91
N LEU A 19 1.88 -4.55 40.54
CA LEU A 19 0.63 -4.90 39.87
C LEU A 19 -0.02 -3.69 39.22
N ARG A 20 -0.01 -2.53 39.87
CA ARG A 20 -0.52 -1.28 39.29
C ARG A 20 0.27 -0.88 38.04
N THR A 21 1.58 -0.98 38.06
CA THR A 21 2.45 -0.72 36.91
C THR A 21 2.14 -1.69 35.76
N GLN A 22 1.97 -2.96 36.05
CA GLN A 22 1.60 -3.97 35.05
C GLN A 22 0.23 -3.65 34.40
N VAL A 23 -0.78 -3.32 35.21
CA VAL A 23 -2.11 -2.93 34.69
C VAL A 23 -2.00 -1.70 33.78
N THR A 24 -1.21 -0.71 34.15
CA THR A 24 -1.00 0.50 33.33
C THR A 24 -0.30 0.15 32.01
N SER A 25 0.72 -0.71 32.05
CA SER A 25 1.45 -1.17 30.85
C SER A 25 0.54 -1.97 29.91
N ILE A 26 -0.29 -2.85 30.46
CA ILE A 26 -1.28 -3.62 29.67
C ILE A 26 -2.31 -2.70 29.02
N ASN A 27 -2.85 -1.73 29.76
CA ASN A 27 -3.80 -0.76 29.22
C ASN A 27 -3.19 0.06 28.06
N GLN A 28 -1.94 0.46 28.18
CA GLN A 28 -1.21 1.12 27.09
C GLN A 28 -1.02 0.18 25.90
N GLY A 29 -0.69 -1.10 26.16
CA GLY A 29 -0.59 -2.12 25.13
C GLY A 29 -1.89 -2.32 24.35
N VAL A 30 -3.03 -2.34 25.05
CA VAL A 30 -4.37 -2.41 24.42
C VAL A 30 -4.64 -1.17 23.55
N SER A 31 -4.30 0.03 24.04
CA SER A 31 -4.43 1.26 23.27
C SER A 31 -3.57 1.25 21.99
N ASN A 32 -2.33 0.78 22.10
CA ASN A 32 -1.44 0.60 20.95
C ASN A 32 -1.99 -0.43 19.95
N GLY A 33 -2.57 -1.53 20.45
CA GLY A 33 -3.25 -2.55 19.62
C GLY A 33 -4.43 -1.97 18.84
N ASN A 34 -5.27 -1.18 19.47
CA ASN A 34 -6.38 -0.50 18.80
C ASN A 34 -5.89 0.47 17.71
N SER A 35 -4.81 1.20 17.97
CA SER A 35 -4.18 2.07 16.97
C SER A 35 -3.63 1.27 15.79
N ALA A 36 -3.03 0.09 16.05
CA ALA A 36 -2.55 -0.82 15.01
C ALA A 36 -3.70 -1.32 14.12
N ILE A 37 -4.84 -1.69 14.71
CA ILE A 37 -6.03 -2.13 13.98
C ILE A 37 -6.55 -1.01 13.08
N ALA A 38 -6.69 0.22 13.59
CA ALA A 38 -7.14 1.37 12.82
C ALA A 38 -6.21 1.64 11.62
N LEU A 39 -4.89 1.56 11.83
CA LEU A 39 -3.89 1.72 10.79
C LEU A 39 -4.03 0.65 9.70
N LEU A 40 -4.19 -0.62 10.08
CA LEU A 40 -4.36 -1.72 9.13
C LEU A 40 -5.66 -1.60 8.34
N GLN A 41 -6.74 -1.11 8.95
CA GLN A 41 -8.00 -0.84 8.25
C GLN A 41 -7.85 0.26 7.19
N ILE A 42 -7.07 1.31 7.47
CA ILE A 42 -6.77 2.36 6.48
C ILE A 42 -5.98 1.76 5.31
N ALA A 43 -4.96 0.96 5.58
CA ALA A 43 -4.17 0.30 4.53
C ALA A 43 -5.04 -0.63 3.67
N ASP A 44 -5.87 -1.46 4.29
CA ASP A 44 -6.79 -2.38 3.62
C ASP A 44 -7.76 -1.64 2.69
N LYS A 45 -8.43 -0.59 3.18
CA LYS A 45 -9.31 0.24 2.36
C LYS A 45 -8.60 0.86 1.16
N SER A 46 -7.39 1.36 1.36
CA SER A 46 -6.60 1.93 0.27
C SER A 46 -6.20 0.89 -0.77
N MET A 47 -5.84 -0.32 -0.34
CA MET A 47 -5.53 -1.43 -1.25
C MET A 47 -6.78 -1.91 -2.00
N ALA A 48 -7.95 -1.91 -1.37
CA ALA A 48 -9.22 -2.21 -2.04
C ALA A 48 -9.54 -1.22 -3.17
N GLU A 49 -9.27 0.08 -2.98
CA GLU A 49 -9.42 1.08 -4.06
C GLU A 49 -8.40 0.86 -5.18
N GLN A 50 -7.16 0.46 -4.85
CA GLN A 50 -6.16 0.10 -5.86
C GLN A 50 -6.57 -1.14 -6.68
N SER A 51 -7.21 -2.13 -6.06
CA SER A 51 -7.75 -3.29 -6.77
C SER A 51 -8.75 -2.88 -7.85
N LYS A 52 -9.69 -1.98 -7.54
CA LYS A 52 -10.65 -1.46 -8.51
C LYS A 52 -9.96 -0.73 -9.68
N ILE A 53 -8.91 0.01 -9.39
CA ILE A 53 -8.12 0.68 -10.45
C ILE A 53 -7.45 -0.38 -11.34
N LEU A 54 -6.85 -1.42 -10.78
CA LEU A 54 -6.22 -2.49 -11.56
C LEU A 54 -7.22 -3.25 -12.43
N ASP A 55 -8.44 -3.50 -11.93
CA ASP A 55 -9.52 -4.12 -12.71
C ASP A 55 -9.93 -3.23 -13.89
N THR A 56 -10.02 -1.92 -13.66
CA THR A 56 -10.31 -0.94 -14.72
C THR A 56 -9.18 -0.90 -15.75
N VAL A 57 -7.92 -0.90 -15.32
CA VAL A 57 -6.75 -0.95 -16.21
C VAL A 57 -6.78 -2.23 -17.03
N LYS A 58 -7.07 -3.39 -16.42
CA LYS A 58 -7.19 -4.67 -17.13
C LYS A 58 -8.26 -4.60 -18.22
N SER A 59 -9.43 -4.09 -17.93
CA SER A 59 -10.52 -3.92 -18.90
C SER A 59 -10.09 -3.04 -20.09
N LYS A 60 -9.42 -1.91 -19.82
CA LYS A 60 -8.89 -1.01 -20.85
C LYS A 60 -7.82 -1.70 -21.72
N LEU A 61 -6.94 -2.51 -21.12
CA LEU A 61 -5.91 -3.26 -21.86
C LEU A 61 -6.52 -4.35 -22.74
N ILE A 62 -7.58 -5.03 -22.30
CA ILE A 62 -8.34 -5.99 -23.11
C ILE A 62 -8.92 -5.29 -24.35
N GLN A 63 -9.51 -4.12 -24.15
CA GLN A 63 -10.03 -3.31 -25.27
C GLN A 63 -8.92 -2.91 -26.25
N ALA A 64 -7.75 -2.49 -25.74
CA ALA A 64 -6.60 -2.13 -26.58
C ALA A 64 -6.00 -3.32 -27.32
N ASN A 65 -6.11 -4.54 -26.78
CA ASN A 65 -5.61 -5.77 -27.40
C ASN A 65 -6.52 -6.31 -28.52
N THR A 66 -7.72 -5.77 -28.67
CA THR A 66 -8.69 -6.18 -29.71
C THR A 66 -8.29 -5.63 -31.08
N ASP A 67 -8.36 -6.47 -32.11
CA ASP A 67 -7.99 -6.09 -33.49
C ASP A 67 -8.85 -4.95 -34.07
N THR A 68 -10.10 -4.87 -33.67
CA THR A 68 -11.04 -3.83 -34.10
C THR A 68 -10.73 -2.44 -33.53
N THR A 69 -9.84 -2.34 -32.52
CA THR A 69 -9.45 -1.06 -31.93
C THR A 69 -8.44 -0.36 -32.84
N SER A 70 -8.77 0.84 -33.29
CA SER A 70 -7.88 1.68 -34.11
C SER A 70 -6.64 2.14 -33.31
N GLN A 71 -5.59 2.55 -34.01
CA GLN A 71 -4.41 3.10 -33.34
C GLN A 71 -4.73 4.38 -32.54
N ALA A 72 -5.61 5.24 -33.05
CA ALA A 72 -6.10 6.40 -32.33
C ALA A 72 -6.82 5.99 -31.03
N GLY A 73 -7.65 4.94 -31.11
CA GLY A 73 -8.29 4.35 -29.92
C GLY A 73 -7.30 3.82 -28.91
N ARG A 74 -6.24 3.11 -29.34
CA ARG A 74 -5.17 2.65 -28.47
C ARG A 74 -4.41 3.81 -27.80
N THR A 75 -4.17 4.88 -28.50
CA THR A 75 -3.55 6.11 -27.96
C THR A 75 -4.44 6.73 -26.87
N ALA A 76 -5.74 6.79 -27.09
CA ALA A 76 -6.71 7.28 -26.08
C ALA A 76 -6.71 6.38 -24.84
N ILE A 77 -6.74 5.05 -25.03
CA ILE A 77 -6.65 4.07 -23.94
C ILE A 77 -5.34 4.23 -23.17
N ALA A 78 -4.21 4.44 -23.85
CA ALA A 78 -2.92 4.67 -23.20
C ALA A 78 -2.94 5.90 -22.30
N LYS A 79 -3.60 6.99 -22.71
CA LYS A 79 -3.80 8.19 -21.87
C LYS A 79 -4.63 7.88 -20.62
N ASP A 80 -5.71 7.13 -20.78
CA ASP A 80 -6.55 6.73 -19.64
C ASP A 80 -5.79 5.84 -18.66
N VAL A 81 -5.09 4.82 -19.14
CA VAL A 81 -4.30 3.90 -18.33
C VAL A 81 -3.17 4.64 -17.61
N THR A 82 -2.51 5.62 -18.25
CA THR A 82 -1.49 6.45 -17.61
C THR A 82 -2.07 7.17 -16.40
N LYS A 83 -3.24 7.82 -16.54
CA LYS A 83 -3.91 8.51 -15.44
C LYS A 83 -4.30 7.56 -14.30
N LEU A 84 -4.81 6.36 -14.63
CA LEU A 84 -5.17 5.35 -13.64
C LEU A 84 -3.95 4.85 -12.84
N LEU A 85 -2.81 4.63 -13.50
CA LEU A 85 -1.57 4.24 -12.83
C LEU A 85 -0.98 5.39 -11.98
N ASP A 86 -1.15 6.63 -12.40
CA ASP A 86 -0.78 7.79 -11.59
C ASP A 86 -1.69 7.92 -10.35
N GLN A 87 -2.99 7.68 -10.51
CA GLN A 87 -3.93 7.64 -9.39
C GLN A 87 -3.58 6.53 -8.40
N LEU A 88 -3.22 5.33 -8.87
CA LEU A 88 -2.76 4.23 -8.03
C LEU A 88 -1.53 4.63 -7.20
N ASN A 89 -0.55 5.29 -7.82
CA ASN A 89 0.61 5.80 -7.12
C ASN A 89 0.25 6.91 -6.10
N ASN A 90 -0.71 7.78 -6.44
CA ASN A 90 -1.14 8.84 -5.54
C ASN A 90 -1.85 8.27 -4.31
N ILE A 91 -2.70 7.24 -4.46
CA ILE A 91 -3.29 6.52 -3.33
C ILE A 91 -2.18 5.98 -2.43
N ALA A 92 -1.18 5.30 -3.01
CA ALA A 92 -0.07 4.75 -2.24
C ALA A 92 0.73 5.83 -1.49
N LYS A 93 0.92 7.02 -2.09
CA LYS A 93 1.65 8.14 -1.47
C LYS A 93 0.85 8.85 -0.37
N GLN A 94 -0.46 8.99 -0.57
CA GLN A 94 -1.34 9.73 0.33
C GLN A 94 -1.82 8.88 1.51
N THR A 95 -1.79 7.56 1.39
CA THR A 95 -2.17 6.65 2.47
C THR A 95 -1.13 6.71 3.57
N ASN A 96 -1.47 7.41 4.64
CA ASN A 96 -0.61 7.56 5.82
C ASN A 96 -1.45 7.52 7.10
N TYR A 97 -0.77 7.22 8.20
CA TYR A 97 -1.31 7.31 9.55
C TYR A 97 -0.34 8.10 10.40
N ASN A 98 -0.79 9.25 10.95
CA ASN A 98 0.04 10.14 11.76
C ASN A 98 1.43 10.44 11.14
N GLY A 99 1.45 10.77 9.83
CA GLY A 99 2.66 11.08 9.09
C GLY A 99 3.50 9.87 8.65
N THR A 100 3.14 8.65 9.05
CA THR A 100 3.80 7.42 8.60
C THR A 100 3.11 6.87 7.36
N THR A 101 3.83 6.80 6.23
CA THR A 101 3.30 6.22 4.99
C THR A 101 3.20 4.70 5.11
N LEU A 102 2.05 4.13 4.71
CA LEU A 102 1.73 2.72 4.93
C LEU A 102 2.06 1.83 3.73
N LEU A 103 1.93 2.36 2.50
CA LEU A 103 1.95 1.59 1.26
C LEU A 103 3.20 1.84 0.40
N GLN A 104 4.18 2.57 0.90
CA GLN A 104 5.37 3.02 0.15
C GLN A 104 6.67 2.43 0.65
N ALA A 105 6.66 1.21 1.19
CA ALA A 105 7.89 0.59 1.69
C ALA A 105 8.99 0.58 0.61
N THR A 106 10.11 1.25 0.88
CA THR A 106 11.33 1.16 0.07
C THR A 106 12.54 0.90 0.97
N ALA A 107 13.49 0.13 0.48
CA ALA A 107 14.73 -0.16 1.21
C ALA A 107 15.66 1.06 1.34
N THR A 108 15.40 2.14 0.57
CA THR A 108 16.34 3.27 0.40
C THR A 108 15.91 4.56 1.08
N ASN A 109 14.68 4.66 1.59
CA ASN A 109 14.20 5.88 2.25
C ASN A 109 13.85 5.61 3.73
N PRO A 110 14.63 6.14 4.69
CA PRO A 110 14.38 5.95 6.11
C PRO A 110 13.07 6.56 6.63
N ALA A 111 12.47 7.51 5.90
CA ALA A 111 11.15 8.06 6.21
C ALA A 111 10.01 7.11 5.83
N GLN A 112 10.29 6.08 5.02
CA GLN A 112 9.37 5.04 4.62
C GLN A 112 9.73 3.77 5.37
N LYS A 113 9.17 3.60 6.56
CA LYS A 113 9.44 2.43 7.37
C LYS A 113 9.03 1.17 6.65
N SER A 114 9.95 0.23 6.58
CA SER A 114 9.76 -1.04 5.89
C SER A 114 8.93 -2.05 6.69
N ALA A 115 8.80 -1.86 7.99
CA ALA A 115 7.96 -2.66 8.87
C ALA A 115 7.50 -1.79 10.04
N LEU A 116 6.25 -1.96 10.44
CA LEU A 116 5.71 -1.30 11.63
C LEU A 116 5.75 -2.27 12.80
N SER A 117 6.10 -1.78 13.97
CA SER A 117 6.11 -2.54 15.20
C SER A 117 5.23 -1.85 16.24
N PHE A 118 4.40 -2.64 16.92
CA PHE A 118 3.48 -2.16 17.93
C PHE A 118 3.78 -2.85 19.25
N GLN A 119 4.08 -2.08 20.29
CA GLN A 119 4.28 -2.59 21.64
C GLN A 119 2.92 -2.92 22.26
N VAL A 120 2.68 -4.16 22.61
CA VAL A 120 1.40 -4.64 23.15
C VAL A 120 1.50 -5.20 24.57
N GLY A 121 2.70 -5.37 25.10
CA GLY A 121 2.96 -5.89 26.43
C GLY A 121 4.00 -5.10 27.21
N GLU A 122 4.28 -5.54 28.42
CA GLU A 122 5.22 -4.91 29.36
C GLU A 122 6.69 -5.10 28.94
N SER A 123 7.01 -6.27 28.36
CA SER A 123 8.36 -6.58 27.92
C SER A 123 8.66 -5.88 26.59
N ASN A 124 9.91 -5.40 26.41
CA ASN A 124 10.39 -4.84 25.16
C ASN A 124 10.37 -5.81 23.98
N LEU A 125 10.12 -7.10 24.23
CA LEU A 125 9.98 -8.16 23.23
C LEU A 125 8.52 -8.41 22.82
N ASP A 126 7.55 -7.84 23.55
CA ASP A 126 6.12 -8.00 23.27
C ASP A 126 5.69 -7.07 22.14
N LEU A 127 6.22 -7.33 20.94
CA LEU A 127 6.02 -6.54 19.73
C LEU A 127 5.24 -7.33 18.68
N ILE A 128 4.17 -6.75 18.17
CA ILE A 128 3.54 -7.18 16.92
C ILE A 128 4.22 -6.43 15.77
N LYS A 129 4.81 -7.17 14.84
CA LYS A 129 5.50 -6.60 13.67
C LYS A 129 4.73 -6.93 12.40
N THR A 130 4.46 -5.91 11.59
CA THR A 130 3.90 -6.10 10.24
C THR A 130 5.01 -6.27 9.22
N LYS A 131 4.72 -6.96 8.11
CA LYS A 131 5.61 -6.97 6.95
C LYS A 131 5.49 -5.65 6.19
N ASN A 132 6.50 -5.40 5.35
CA ASN A 132 6.51 -4.25 4.45
C ASN A 132 5.39 -4.34 3.42
N ILE A 133 4.62 -3.27 3.26
CA ILE A 133 3.62 -3.16 2.21
C ILE A 133 4.15 -2.18 1.16
N ARG A 134 4.31 -2.65 -0.07
CA ARG A 134 4.75 -1.86 -1.21
C ARG A 134 3.69 -1.89 -2.30
N ALA A 135 2.61 -1.14 -2.09
CA ALA A 135 1.44 -1.10 -2.95
C ALA A 135 1.51 0.12 -3.90
N ASN A 136 2.46 0.14 -4.81
CA ASN A 136 2.63 1.17 -5.85
C ASN A 136 3.00 0.52 -7.18
N VAL A 137 3.06 1.29 -8.27
CA VAL A 137 3.42 0.80 -9.61
C VAL A 137 4.70 -0.02 -9.61
N ASN A 138 5.69 0.35 -8.80
CA ASN A 138 6.95 -0.36 -8.68
C ASN A 138 6.78 -1.68 -7.90
N GLY A 139 6.04 -1.66 -6.78
CA GLY A 139 5.73 -2.85 -5.97
C GLY A 139 4.94 -3.91 -6.74
N TYR A 140 4.02 -3.47 -7.58
CA TYR A 140 3.24 -4.34 -8.46
C TYR A 140 3.95 -4.71 -9.77
N SER A 141 5.21 -4.32 -9.94
CA SER A 141 6.00 -4.58 -11.17
C SER A 141 5.35 -4.03 -12.46
N LEU A 142 4.65 -2.90 -12.36
CA LEU A 142 3.95 -2.24 -13.48
C LEU A 142 4.77 -1.12 -14.13
N VAL A 143 6.05 -0.98 -13.80
CA VAL A 143 6.93 0.10 -14.33
C VAL A 143 7.04 0.02 -15.84
N SER A 144 7.22 -1.17 -16.39
CA SER A 144 7.30 -1.37 -17.84
C SER A 144 6.00 -0.99 -18.53
N LEU A 145 4.84 -1.43 -18.00
CA LEU A 145 3.54 -1.02 -18.52
C LEU A 145 3.39 0.51 -18.47
N LYS A 146 3.69 1.14 -17.34
CA LYS A 146 3.63 2.60 -17.22
C LYS A 146 4.50 3.31 -18.24
N GLY A 147 5.71 2.81 -18.49
CA GLY A 147 6.61 3.36 -19.52
C GLY A 147 5.99 3.30 -20.92
N HIS A 148 5.44 2.17 -21.32
CA HIS A 148 4.83 2.00 -22.64
C HIS A 148 3.54 2.83 -22.83
N VAL A 149 2.64 2.87 -21.83
CA VAL A 149 1.42 3.68 -21.94
C VAL A 149 1.72 5.17 -21.90
N SER A 150 2.70 5.60 -21.12
CA SER A 150 3.11 7.02 -21.08
C SER A 150 3.72 7.47 -22.40
N ALA A 151 4.57 6.64 -23.02
CA ALA A 151 5.12 6.91 -24.35
C ALA A 151 4.01 6.95 -25.42
N GLY A 152 3.08 5.98 -25.40
CA GLY A 152 1.95 5.94 -26.31
C GLY A 152 0.98 7.13 -26.11
N ALA A 153 0.78 7.56 -24.90
CA ALA A 153 -0.07 8.71 -24.56
C ALA A 153 0.52 10.06 -25.05
N ALA A 154 1.83 10.15 -25.15
CA ALA A 154 2.52 11.35 -25.66
C ALA A 154 2.38 11.54 -27.18
N LEU A 155 2.04 10.48 -27.91
CA LEU A 155 1.85 10.55 -29.37
C LEU A 155 0.51 11.19 -29.73
N SER A 156 0.43 11.81 -30.92
CA SER A 156 -0.83 12.31 -31.47
C SER A 156 -1.76 11.16 -31.84
N ALA A 157 -3.07 11.43 -31.83
CA ALA A 157 -4.09 10.44 -32.19
C ALA A 157 -3.93 9.85 -33.61
N GLY A 158 -3.25 10.55 -34.51
CA GLY A 158 -2.98 10.12 -35.88
C GLY A 158 -1.60 9.43 -36.07
N ALA A 159 -0.85 9.18 -35.01
CA ALA A 159 0.45 8.52 -35.12
C ALA A 159 0.30 7.08 -35.66
N ALA A 160 1.22 6.73 -36.60
CA ALA A 160 1.23 5.37 -37.16
C ALA A 160 1.59 4.31 -36.09
N PRO A 161 1.11 3.07 -36.21
CA PRO A 161 1.48 1.99 -35.29
C PRO A 161 3.00 1.71 -35.23
N SER A 162 3.73 2.05 -36.28
CA SER A 162 5.18 1.95 -36.39
C SER A 162 5.95 3.12 -35.76
N ALA A 163 5.26 4.17 -35.28
CA ALA A 163 5.93 5.29 -34.64
C ALA A 163 6.64 4.82 -33.37
N THR A 164 7.85 5.32 -33.14
CA THR A 164 8.61 5.02 -31.92
C THR A 164 7.79 5.40 -30.68
N GLY A 165 7.58 4.45 -29.79
CA GLY A 165 6.77 4.64 -28.57
C GLY A 165 5.26 4.41 -28.75
N ALA A 166 4.77 4.05 -29.96
CA ALA A 166 3.34 3.77 -30.15
C ALA A 166 2.88 2.62 -29.24
N PHE A 167 1.73 2.84 -28.58
CA PHE A 167 1.09 1.80 -27.77
C PHE A 167 0.35 0.82 -28.67
N THR A 168 1.00 -0.28 -28.95
CA THR A 168 0.49 -1.30 -29.88
C THR A 168 -0.26 -2.43 -29.14
N ARG A 169 -0.90 -3.30 -29.91
CA ARG A 169 -1.57 -4.50 -29.40
C ARG A 169 -0.61 -5.39 -28.58
N SER A 170 0.64 -5.56 -29.03
CA SER A 170 1.62 -6.38 -28.30
C SER A 170 1.94 -5.82 -26.91
N PHE A 171 2.03 -4.50 -26.78
CA PHE A 171 2.20 -3.84 -25.46
C PHE A 171 0.95 -3.96 -24.59
N ALA A 172 -0.25 -3.91 -25.17
CA ALA A 172 -1.48 -4.16 -24.45
C ALA A 172 -1.55 -5.59 -23.91
N SER A 173 -1.17 -6.59 -24.71
CA SER A 173 -1.11 -7.99 -24.29
C SER A 173 -0.07 -8.23 -23.18
N ALA A 174 1.12 -7.64 -23.30
CA ALA A 174 2.14 -7.72 -22.25
C ALA A 174 1.67 -7.02 -20.96
N GLY A 175 0.97 -5.90 -21.10
CA GLY A 175 0.37 -5.15 -19.99
C GLY A 175 -0.68 -5.96 -19.23
N GLN A 176 -1.55 -6.69 -19.93
CA GLN A 176 -2.53 -7.59 -19.30
C GLN A 176 -1.84 -8.59 -18.38
N LYS A 177 -0.79 -9.27 -18.84
CA LYS A 177 -0.03 -10.22 -18.02
C LYS A 177 0.60 -9.58 -16.80
N ALA A 178 1.05 -8.33 -16.91
CA ALA A 178 1.62 -7.57 -15.79
C ALA A 178 0.53 -7.22 -14.76
N VAL A 179 -0.64 -6.80 -15.22
CA VAL A 179 -1.78 -6.45 -14.34
C VAL A 179 -2.34 -7.70 -13.65
N ASP A 180 -2.44 -8.84 -14.33
CA ASP A 180 -2.86 -10.10 -13.72
C ASP A 180 -1.95 -10.51 -12.56
N ARG A 181 -0.64 -10.36 -12.74
CA ARG A 181 0.33 -10.57 -11.65
C ARG A 181 0.16 -9.58 -10.51
N ALA A 182 -0.12 -8.32 -10.83
CA ALA A 182 -0.35 -7.29 -9.81
C ALA A 182 -1.61 -7.58 -8.97
N ILE A 183 -2.70 -8.01 -9.60
CA ILE A 183 -3.93 -8.44 -8.91
C ILE A 183 -3.65 -9.64 -8.01
N THR A 184 -2.87 -10.62 -8.48
CA THR A 184 -2.49 -11.79 -7.66
C THR A 184 -1.62 -11.41 -6.45
N LEU A 185 -0.81 -10.36 -6.55
CA LEU A 185 0.01 -9.88 -5.43
C LEU A 185 -0.80 -9.08 -4.40
N LEU A 186 -1.95 -8.56 -4.80
CA LEU A 186 -2.83 -7.75 -3.95
C LEU A 186 -3.77 -8.62 -3.09
N ASN A 187 -4.15 -9.81 -3.59
CA ASN A 187 -5.00 -10.79 -2.92
C ASN A 187 -4.18 -11.81 -2.12
#